data_1c75499162af897a21de825bffb483df
#
_entry.id   1c75499162af897a21de825bffb483df
#
_cell.length_a   1.000
_cell.length_b   1.000
_cell.length_c   1.000
_cell.angle_alpha   90.00
_cell.angle_beta   90.00
_cell.angle_gamma   90.00
#
_symmetry.space_group_name_H-M   'P 1'
#
loop_
_entity.id
_entity.type
_entity.pdbx_description
1 polymer ?
#
loop_
_entity_poly.entity_id
_entity_poly.type
_entity_poly.pdbx_seq_one_letter_code
_entity_poly.pdbx_strand_id
1 'polypeptide(L)'
;MTFVLVALGAGVAVAVELVEALAIVLAVAVSRRWSDALIGAAGAVIVCALLAVVLGPVLLESVPLDSLRVVIGFLLLLFGLEWLRKGTLRLAGRRARSSSVAEFAETQEELEDVPLPPPGQADWPGRIVAFKGVLLEGVEVVIIVAALASRPSGPAPALLGAGLACVAVVGAGAWVRKPLARVPETELKWGVGVLLSSFGVFFLAEGLHVEWPGSDAAVLYIVAAFAAVSQLQIHRLARA
;
A
#
# COMPACT_ATOMS: atom_id res chain seq x y z
N MET A 1 18.56 7.24 12.73
CA MET A 1 17.58 8.04 11.97
C MET A 1 16.88 7.20 10.89
N THR A 2 17.62 6.44 10.13
CA THR A 2 17.12 5.57 9.06
C THR A 2 16.10 4.53 9.53
N PHE A 3 16.34 3.90 10.71
CA PHE A 3 15.42 2.91 11.29
C PHE A 3 14.00 3.46 11.47
N VAL A 4 13.88 4.64 12.09
CA VAL A 4 12.58 5.27 12.37
C VAL A 4 11.87 5.68 11.08
N LEU A 5 12.59 6.23 10.11
CA LEU A 5 12.01 6.62 8.82
C LEU A 5 11.49 5.41 8.03
N VAL A 6 12.25 4.30 8.04
CA VAL A 6 11.81 3.07 7.38
C VAL A 6 10.59 2.47 8.09
N ALA A 7 10.60 2.41 9.42
CA ALA A 7 9.48 1.89 10.19
C ALA A 7 8.21 2.74 10.01
N LEU A 8 8.32 4.06 10.04
CA LEU A 8 7.20 4.97 9.81
C LEU A 8 6.70 4.87 8.36
N GLY A 9 7.60 4.87 7.38
CA GLY A 9 7.25 4.74 5.96
C GLY A 9 6.52 3.43 5.66
N ALA A 10 7.05 2.31 6.15
CA ALA A 10 6.39 1.01 6.04
C ALA A 10 5.04 1.01 6.76
N GLY A 11 5.00 1.52 7.99
CA GLY A 11 3.77 1.57 8.80
C GLY A 11 2.66 2.37 8.13
N VAL A 12 2.95 3.58 7.65
CA VAL A 12 1.95 4.42 6.98
C VAL A 12 1.49 3.80 5.66
N ALA A 13 2.41 3.30 4.83
CA ALA A 13 2.07 2.66 3.56
C ALA A 13 1.18 1.43 3.78
N VAL A 14 1.59 0.52 4.66
CA VAL A 14 0.82 -0.69 4.98
C VAL A 14 -0.54 -0.34 5.60
N ALA A 15 -0.62 0.70 6.45
CA ALA A 15 -1.90 1.13 7.02
C ALA A 15 -2.89 1.58 5.95
N VAL A 16 -2.45 2.28 4.90
CA VAL A 16 -3.31 2.72 3.80
C VAL A 16 -3.89 1.52 3.06
N GLU A 17 -3.05 0.56 2.65
CA GLU A 17 -3.48 -0.65 1.93
C GLU A 17 -4.43 -1.52 2.78
N LEU A 18 -4.14 -1.67 4.06
CA LEU A 18 -5.01 -2.41 4.97
C LEU A 18 -6.38 -1.74 5.18
N VAL A 19 -6.45 -0.40 5.14
CA VAL A 19 -7.73 0.32 5.22
C VAL A 19 -8.56 0.08 3.96
N GLU A 20 -7.94 0.05 2.76
CA GLU A 20 -8.63 -0.27 1.51
C GLU A 20 -9.08 -1.74 1.48
N ALA A 21 -8.19 -2.68 1.81
CA ALA A 21 -8.55 -4.08 1.96
C ALA A 21 -9.72 -4.29 2.94
N LEU A 22 -9.70 -3.58 4.07
CA LEU A 22 -10.76 -3.63 5.08
C LEU A 22 -12.08 -3.09 4.52
N ALA A 23 -12.07 -2.01 3.72
CA ALA A 23 -13.27 -1.46 3.09
C ALA A 23 -13.93 -2.48 2.15
N ILE A 24 -13.12 -3.17 1.33
CA ILE A 24 -13.60 -4.23 0.43
C ILE A 24 -14.21 -5.39 1.23
N VAL A 25 -13.51 -5.88 2.26
CA VAL A 25 -14.01 -6.97 3.11
C VAL A 25 -15.32 -6.60 3.79
N LEU A 26 -15.42 -5.37 4.32
CA LEU A 26 -16.63 -4.87 4.96
C LEU A 26 -17.79 -4.73 3.96
N ALA A 27 -17.51 -4.24 2.74
CA ALA A 27 -18.52 -4.12 1.69
C ALA A 27 -19.11 -5.49 1.35
N VAL A 28 -18.25 -6.48 1.10
CA VAL A 28 -18.71 -7.86 0.83
C VAL A 28 -19.47 -8.44 2.03
N ALA A 29 -18.95 -8.24 3.25
CA ALA A 29 -19.57 -8.79 4.46
C ALA A 29 -20.99 -8.24 4.72
N VAL A 30 -21.20 -6.94 4.43
CA VAL A 30 -22.50 -6.27 4.62
C VAL A 30 -23.47 -6.59 3.47
N SER A 31 -22.98 -6.60 2.23
CA SER A 31 -23.82 -6.86 1.05
C SER A 31 -24.15 -8.34 0.87
N ARG A 32 -23.31 -9.23 1.37
CA ARG A 32 -23.41 -10.68 1.20
C ARG A 32 -23.43 -11.40 2.55
N ARG A 33 -22.32 -12.08 2.91
CA ARG A 33 -22.17 -12.83 4.17
C ARG A 33 -20.77 -12.65 4.76
N TRP A 34 -20.69 -12.44 6.05
CA TRP A 34 -19.42 -12.33 6.78
C TRP A 34 -18.50 -13.54 6.60
N SER A 35 -19.07 -14.75 6.62
CA SER A 35 -18.31 -16.00 6.42
C SER A 35 -17.59 -16.03 5.08
N ASP A 36 -18.28 -15.65 4.01
CA ASP A 36 -17.73 -15.71 2.66
C ASP A 36 -16.71 -14.59 2.42
N ALA A 37 -16.94 -13.38 2.94
CA ALA A 37 -15.97 -12.30 2.94
C ALA A 37 -14.67 -12.70 3.66
N LEU A 38 -14.78 -13.28 4.86
CA LEU A 38 -13.61 -13.71 5.64
C LEU A 38 -12.87 -14.90 5.00
N ILE A 39 -13.58 -15.85 4.37
CA ILE A 39 -12.93 -16.96 3.65
C ILE A 39 -12.15 -16.44 2.45
N GLY A 40 -12.75 -15.52 1.66
CA GLY A 40 -12.05 -14.88 0.55
C GLY A 40 -10.80 -14.12 1.01
N ALA A 41 -10.96 -13.27 2.01
CA ALA A 41 -9.84 -12.50 2.60
C ALA A 41 -8.74 -13.40 3.16
N ALA A 42 -9.08 -14.45 3.91
CA ALA A 42 -8.11 -15.40 4.45
C ALA A 42 -7.33 -16.12 3.34
N GLY A 43 -8.01 -16.53 2.27
CA GLY A 43 -7.35 -17.10 1.10
C GLY A 43 -6.32 -16.15 0.48
N ALA A 44 -6.66 -14.88 0.33
CA ALA A 44 -5.75 -13.86 -0.19
C ALA A 44 -4.53 -13.64 0.75
N VAL A 45 -4.78 -13.54 2.07
CA VAL A 45 -3.70 -13.41 3.06
C VAL A 45 -2.74 -14.60 3.02
N ILE A 46 -3.26 -15.83 2.86
CA ILE A 46 -2.42 -17.02 2.71
C ILE A 46 -1.55 -16.92 1.46
N VAL A 47 -2.12 -16.52 0.32
CA VAL A 47 -1.35 -16.34 -0.92
C VAL A 47 -0.28 -15.26 -0.75
N CYS A 48 -0.61 -14.11 -0.16
CA CYS A 48 0.36 -13.05 0.12
C CYS A 48 1.48 -13.51 1.07
N ALA A 49 1.13 -14.27 2.11
CA ALA A 49 2.12 -14.84 3.04
C ALA A 49 3.06 -15.84 2.32
N LEU A 50 2.53 -16.69 1.46
CA LEU A 50 3.34 -17.60 0.64
C LEU A 50 4.25 -16.83 -0.32
N LEU A 51 3.73 -15.79 -0.98
CA LEU A 51 4.55 -14.91 -1.82
C LEU A 51 5.69 -14.27 -1.02
N ALA A 52 5.42 -13.75 0.17
CA ALA A 52 6.43 -13.14 1.02
C ALA A 52 7.50 -14.15 1.47
N VAL A 53 7.10 -15.37 1.85
CA VAL A 53 8.01 -16.45 2.28
C VAL A 53 8.86 -16.97 1.12
N VAL A 54 8.30 -17.07 -0.08
CA VAL A 54 9.04 -17.54 -1.27
C VAL A 54 9.93 -16.45 -1.84
N LEU A 55 9.39 -15.24 -2.01
CA LEU A 55 10.14 -14.13 -2.61
C LEU A 55 11.21 -13.57 -1.67
N GLY A 56 10.95 -13.52 -0.36
CA GLY A 56 11.87 -12.93 0.62
C GLY A 56 13.27 -13.58 0.57
N PRO A 57 13.42 -14.89 0.79
CA PRO A 57 14.72 -15.56 0.72
C PRO A 57 15.35 -15.51 -0.68
N VAL A 58 14.55 -15.72 -1.74
CA VAL A 58 15.04 -15.69 -3.12
C VAL A 58 15.64 -14.32 -3.44
N LEU A 59 14.97 -13.24 -3.06
CA LEU A 59 15.45 -11.88 -3.29
C LEU A 59 16.68 -11.54 -2.43
N LEU A 60 16.73 -12.03 -1.18
CA LEU A 60 17.81 -11.68 -0.25
C LEU A 60 19.07 -12.56 -0.40
N GLU A 61 18.94 -13.81 -0.84
CA GLU A 61 20.04 -14.79 -0.86
C GLU A 61 20.57 -15.08 -2.27
N SER A 62 19.73 -14.97 -3.31
CA SER A 62 20.07 -15.43 -4.66
C SER A 62 20.43 -14.31 -5.65
N VAL A 63 20.13 -13.05 -5.31
CA VAL A 63 20.36 -11.91 -6.21
C VAL A 63 21.48 -11.03 -5.66
N PRO A 64 22.47 -10.63 -6.48
CA PRO A 64 23.47 -9.63 -6.07
C PRO A 64 22.79 -8.38 -5.54
N LEU A 65 23.26 -7.87 -4.40
CA LEU A 65 22.63 -6.74 -3.69
C LEU A 65 22.39 -5.52 -4.59
N ASP A 66 23.32 -5.23 -5.49
CA ASP A 66 23.21 -4.06 -6.37
C ASP A 66 22.11 -4.28 -7.44
N SER A 67 22.04 -5.47 -8.03
CA SER A 67 20.94 -5.81 -8.95
C SER A 67 19.58 -5.79 -8.26
N LEU A 68 19.55 -6.28 -7.01
CA LEU A 68 18.33 -6.24 -6.19
C LEU A 68 17.90 -4.80 -5.91
N ARG A 69 18.84 -3.91 -5.55
CA ARG A 69 18.58 -2.47 -5.33
C ARG A 69 18.03 -1.80 -6.59
N VAL A 70 18.58 -2.11 -7.77
CA VAL A 70 18.06 -1.58 -9.05
C VAL A 70 16.63 -2.02 -9.28
N VAL A 71 16.33 -3.31 -9.16
CA VAL A 71 14.97 -3.84 -9.40
C VAL A 71 13.97 -3.26 -8.39
N ILE A 72 14.32 -3.31 -7.11
CA ILE A 72 13.46 -2.77 -6.03
C ILE A 72 13.30 -1.26 -6.17
N GLY A 73 14.38 -0.53 -6.42
CA GLY A 73 14.35 0.91 -6.63
C GLY A 73 13.44 1.29 -7.80
N PHE A 74 13.51 0.54 -8.90
CA PHE A 74 12.64 0.73 -10.05
C PHE A 74 11.17 0.48 -9.72
N LEU A 75 10.84 -0.62 -9.04
CA LEU A 75 9.47 -0.93 -8.62
C LEU A 75 8.92 0.13 -7.66
N LEU A 76 9.68 0.52 -6.64
CA LEU A 76 9.28 1.60 -5.71
C LEU A 76 9.04 2.93 -6.44
N LEU A 77 9.88 3.24 -7.42
CA LEU A 77 9.73 4.46 -8.22
C LEU A 77 8.46 4.42 -9.06
N LEU A 78 8.16 3.29 -9.71
CA LEU A 78 6.93 3.13 -10.49
C LEU A 78 5.68 3.28 -9.61
N PHE A 79 5.60 2.55 -8.50
CA PHE A 79 4.47 2.64 -7.57
C PHE A 79 4.38 4.03 -6.94
N GLY A 80 5.50 4.55 -6.48
CA GLY A 80 5.57 5.88 -5.86
C GLY A 80 5.11 6.98 -6.81
N LEU A 81 5.55 6.98 -8.07
CA LEU A 81 5.13 7.95 -9.07
C LEU A 81 3.64 7.83 -9.43
N GLU A 82 3.10 6.60 -9.51
CA GLU A 82 1.68 6.39 -9.78
C GLU A 82 0.81 6.93 -8.61
N TRP A 83 1.20 6.67 -7.38
CA TRP A 83 0.51 7.20 -6.21
C TRP A 83 0.67 8.72 -6.09
N LEU A 84 1.86 9.23 -6.34
CA LEU A 84 2.15 10.66 -6.32
C LEU A 84 1.34 11.40 -7.38
N ARG A 85 1.26 10.86 -8.60
CA ARG A 85 0.44 11.39 -9.69
C ARG A 85 -1.05 11.40 -9.32
N LYS A 86 -1.59 10.25 -8.84
CA LYS A 86 -2.98 10.15 -8.41
C LYS A 86 -3.28 11.11 -7.26
N GLY A 87 -2.44 11.16 -6.24
CA GLY A 87 -2.56 12.06 -5.09
C GLY A 87 -2.52 13.53 -5.51
N THR A 88 -1.56 13.92 -6.36
CA THR A 88 -1.44 15.29 -6.91
C THR A 88 -2.70 15.73 -7.66
N LEU A 89 -3.23 14.87 -8.55
CA LEU A 89 -4.45 15.19 -9.32
C LEU A 89 -5.69 15.31 -8.41
N ARG A 90 -5.78 14.47 -7.39
CA ARG A 90 -6.89 14.50 -6.41
C ARG A 90 -6.82 15.73 -5.51
N LEU A 91 -5.63 16.09 -5.01
CA LEU A 91 -5.41 17.28 -4.19
C LEU A 91 -5.61 18.59 -5.01
N ALA A 92 -5.33 18.55 -6.31
CA ALA A 92 -5.62 19.66 -7.22
C ALA A 92 -7.10 19.77 -7.63
N GLY A 93 -7.97 18.85 -7.17
CA GLY A 93 -9.39 18.82 -7.54
C GLY A 93 -9.67 18.35 -8.97
N ARG A 94 -8.66 17.81 -9.68
CA ARG A 94 -8.80 17.31 -11.06
C ARG A 94 -9.26 15.85 -11.15
N ARG A 95 -9.34 15.17 -10.04
CA ARG A 95 -9.84 13.79 -9.91
C ARG A 95 -10.60 13.65 -8.59
N ALA A 96 -11.61 12.77 -8.55
CA ALA A 96 -12.33 12.46 -7.32
C ALA A 96 -11.36 12.00 -6.22
N ARG A 97 -11.59 12.42 -4.98
CA ARG A 97 -10.79 12.01 -3.83
C ARG A 97 -10.93 10.50 -3.63
N SER A 98 -9.82 9.84 -3.33
CA SER A 98 -9.85 8.45 -2.85
C SER A 98 -10.43 8.44 -1.45
N SER A 99 -11.29 7.48 -1.19
CA SER A 99 -11.73 7.18 0.16
C SER A 99 -12.15 5.71 0.21
N SER A 100 -11.86 5.05 1.31
CA SER A 100 -12.37 3.70 1.59
C SER A 100 -13.91 3.64 1.55
N VAL A 101 -14.57 4.78 1.71
CA VAL A 101 -16.03 4.90 1.51
C VAL A 101 -16.40 4.74 0.02
N ALA A 102 -15.62 5.30 -0.90
CA ALA A 102 -15.84 5.13 -2.33
C ALA A 102 -15.55 3.69 -2.75
N GLU A 103 -14.46 3.10 -2.29
CA GLU A 103 -14.10 1.68 -2.49
C GLU A 103 -15.18 0.73 -1.96
N PHE A 104 -15.69 1.04 -0.77
CA PHE A 104 -16.81 0.31 -0.18
C PHE A 104 -18.07 0.39 -1.07
N ALA A 105 -18.43 1.59 -1.55
CA ALA A 105 -19.60 1.79 -2.40
C ALA A 105 -19.44 1.09 -3.75
N GLU A 106 -18.27 1.20 -4.39
CA GLU A 106 -17.96 0.55 -5.67
C GLU A 106 -18.05 -0.99 -5.56
N THR A 107 -17.52 -1.55 -4.47
CA THR A 107 -17.62 -2.99 -4.20
C THR A 107 -19.07 -3.43 -3.96
N GLN A 108 -19.89 -2.59 -3.31
CA GLN A 108 -21.30 -2.88 -3.15
C GLN A 108 -22.05 -2.87 -4.49
N GLU A 109 -21.77 -1.89 -5.33
CA GLU A 109 -22.35 -1.75 -6.67
C GLU A 109 -21.98 -2.94 -7.57
N GLU A 110 -20.73 -3.43 -7.52
CA GLU A 110 -20.28 -4.64 -8.24
C GLU A 110 -21.10 -5.90 -7.84
N LEU A 111 -21.61 -5.95 -6.62
CA LEU A 111 -22.34 -7.10 -6.08
C LEU A 111 -23.87 -6.95 -6.12
N GLU A 112 -24.40 -5.76 -6.43
CA GLU A 112 -25.84 -5.46 -6.33
C GLU A 112 -26.68 -6.32 -7.27
N ASP A 113 -26.25 -6.46 -8.52
CA ASP A 113 -26.95 -7.21 -9.55
C ASP A 113 -26.71 -8.74 -9.49
N VAL A 114 -25.88 -9.22 -8.57
CA VAL A 114 -25.53 -10.63 -8.46
C VAL A 114 -26.44 -11.33 -7.44
N PRO A 115 -27.26 -12.31 -7.85
CA PRO A 115 -28.17 -13.01 -6.94
C PRO A 115 -27.45 -13.67 -5.76
N LEU A 116 -28.05 -13.60 -4.57
CA LEU A 116 -27.55 -14.33 -3.41
C LEU A 116 -27.80 -15.85 -3.58
N PRO A 117 -26.81 -16.71 -3.25
CA PRO A 117 -27.02 -18.14 -3.28
C PRO A 117 -28.01 -18.58 -2.18
N PRO A 118 -28.70 -19.74 -2.37
CA PRO A 118 -29.57 -20.32 -1.36
C PRO A 118 -28.87 -20.50 0.00
N PRO A 119 -29.62 -20.53 1.11
CA PRO A 119 -29.08 -20.83 2.42
C PRO A 119 -28.28 -22.17 2.42
N GLY A 120 -27.08 -22.17 3.02
CA GLY A 120 -26.20 -23.34 3.08
C GLY A 120 -25.28 -23.55 1.90
N GLN A 121 -25.44 -22.80 0.81
CA GLN A 121 -24.47 -22.81 -0.31
C GLN A 121 -23.44 -21.69 -0.15
N ALA A 122 -22.23 -21.93 -0.67
CA ALA A 122 -21.15 -20.96 -0.68
C ALA A 122 -21.48 -19.80 -1.62
N ASP A 123 -21.20 -18.58 -1.19
CA ASP A 123 -21.28 -17.39 -2.02
C ASP A 123 -19.95 -17.16 -2.76
N TRP A 124 -19.78 -17.84 -3.88
CA TRP A 124 -18.57 -17.73 -4.68
C TRP A 124 -18.30 -16.31 -5.19
N PRO A 125 -19.28 -15.55 -5.71
CA PRO A 125 -19.04 -14.14 -6.08
C PRO A 125 -18.49 -13.32 -4.92
N GLY A 126 -19.10 -13.38 -3.75
CA GLY A 126 -18.61 -12.68 -2.57
C GLY A 126 -17.20 -13.09 -2.14
N ARG A 127 -16.90 -14.42 -2.19
CA ARG A 127 -15.54 -14.92 -1.90
C ARG A 127 -14.51 -14.41 -2.90
N ILE A 128 -14.84 -14.43 -4.19
CA ILE A 128 -13.93 -13.99 -5.27
C ILE A 128 -13.65 -12.50 -5.17
N VAL A 129 -14.67 -11.66 -4.94
CA VAL A 129 -14.48 -10.21 -4.79
C VAL A 129 -13.61 -9.89 -3.57
N ALA A 130 -13.91 -10.50 -2.42
CA ALA A 130 -13.08 -10.30 -1.23
C ALA A 130 -11.65 -10.83 -1.42
N PHE A 131 -11.48 -12.00 -2.05
CA PHE A 131 -10.17 -12.57 -2.36
C PHE A 131 -9.37 -11.65 -3.30
N LYS A 132 -9.96 -11.24 -4.43
CA LYS A 132 -9.30 -10.40 -5.43
C LYS A 132 -8.89 -9.05 -4.83
N GLY A 133 -9.78 -8.38 -4.11
CA GLY A 133 -9.49 -7.10 -3.50
C GLY A 133 -8.36 -7.19 -2.47
N VAL A 134 -8.50 -8.10 -1.49
CA VAL A 134 -7.44 -8.29 -0.47
C VAL A 134 -6.13 -8.79 -1.07
N LEU A 135 -6.16 -9.56 -2.17
CA LEU A 135 -4.96 -10.01 -2.86
C LEU A 135 -4.22 -8.84 -3.52
N LEU A 136 -4.94 -7.93 -4.17
CA LEU A 136 -4.33 -6.77 -4.82
C LEU A 136 -3.62 -5.88 -3.79
N GLU A 137 -4.32 -5.49 -2.73
CA GLU A 137 -3.74 -4.68 -1.65
C GLU A 137 -2.62 -5.42 -0.92
N GLY A 138 -2.79 -6.73 -0.68
CA GLY A 138 -1.79 -7.56 -0.03
C GLY A 138 -0.50 -7.71 -0.86
N VAL A 139 -0.58 -7.78 -2.17
CA VAL A 139 0.60 -7.80 -3.06
C VAL A 139 1.35 -6.47 -2.97
N GLU A 140 0.64 -5.32 -2.93
CA GLU A 140 1.28 -4.02 -2.73
C GLU A 140 2.01 -3.97 -1.38
N VAL A 141 1.39 -4.44 -0.30
CA VAL A 141 2.04 -4.58 1.01
C VAL A 141 3.30 -5.43 0.94
N VAL A 142 3.25 -6.61 0.29
CA VAL A 142 4.42 -7.49 0.16
C VAL A 142 5.56 -6.80 -0.58
N ILE A 143 5.28 -6.11 -1.68
CA ILE A 143 6.28 -5.39 -2.47
C ILE A 143 6.89 -4.24 -1.64
N ILE A 144 6.08 -3.43 -0.97
CA ILE A 144 6.54 -2.30 -0.15
C ILE A 144 7.42 -2.79 1.00
N VAL A 145 6.95 -3.81 1.73
CA VAL A 145 7.69 -4.36 2.88
C VAL A 145 8.98 -5.03 2.42
N ALA A 146 8.96 -5.83 1.36
CA ALA A 146 10.16 -6.46 0.80
C ALA A 146 11.20 -5.42 0.37
N ALA A 147 10.74 -4.37 -0.29
CA ALA A 147 11.58 -3.26 -0.73
C ALA A 147 12.26 -2.54 0.45
N LEU A 148 11.50 -2.19 1.49
CA LEU A 148 12.03 -1.52 2.67
C LEU A 148 12.86 -2.44 3.57
N ALA A 149 12.60 -3.76 3.54
CA ALA A 149 13.34 -4.79 4.29
C ALA A 149 14.73 -5.09 3.70
N SER A 150 14.94 -4.87 2.41
CA SER A 150 16.22 -5.12 1.72
C SER A 150 17.31 -4.06 2.01
N ARG A 151 17.06 -3.10 2.90
CA ARG A 151 18.02 -2.07 3.29
C ARG A 151 19.18 -2.63 4.15
N PRO A 152 20.34 -1.92 4.19
CA PRO A 152 21.46 -2.26 5.09
C PRO A 152 21.06 -2.34 6.58
N SER A 153 20.00 -1.62 6.99
CA SER A 153 19.42 -1.71 8.34
C SER A 153 18.70 -3.04 8.62
N GLY A 154 18.60 -3.90 7.63
CA GLY A 154 17.91 -5.18 7.71
C GLY A 154 16.37 -5.05 7.68
N PRO A 155 15.65 -6.17 7.79
CA PRO A 155 14.19 -6.21 7.67
C PRO A 155 13.45 -5.69 8.90
N ALA A 156 14.10 -5.61 10.07
CA ALA A 156 13.44 -5.31 11.34
C ALA A 156 12.61 -4.00 11.33
N PRO A 157 13.08 -2.84 10.85
CA PRO A 157 12.28 -1.62 10.88
C PRO A 157 11.03 -1.72 9.99
N ALA A 158 11.15 -2.32 8.79
CA ALA A 158 10.03 -2.49 7.88
C ALA A 158 8.97 -3.44 8.46
N LEU A 159 9.39 -4.57 9.03
CA LEU A 159 8.50 -5.53 9.66
C LEU A 159 7.83 -4.97 10.92
N LEU A 160 8.54 -4.19 11.73
CA LEU A 160 7.94 -3.53 12.90
C LEU A 160 6.88 -2.50 12.48
N GLY A 161 7.18 -1.66 11.48
CA GLY A 161 6.22 -0.70 10.96
C GLY A 161 4.98 -1.37 10.40
N ALA A 162 5.15 -2.39 9.55
CA ALA A 162 4.07 -3.17 8.99
C ALA A 162 3.24 -3.89 10.06
N GLY A 163 3.89 -4.54 11.04
CA GLY A 163 3.21 -5.23 12.13
C GLY A 163 2.38 -4.30 13.00
N LEU A 164 2.90 -3.12 13.35
CA LEU A 164 2.16 -2.10 14.09
C LEU A 164 0.96 -1.59 13.29
N ALA A 165 1.10 -1.38 11.98
CA ALA A 165 0.01 -0.99 11.10
C ALA A 165 -1.08 -2.08 11.06
N CYS A 166 -0.71 -3.36 10.92
CA CYS A 166 -1.65 -4.49 10.97
C CYS A 166 -2.44 -4.50 12.28
N VAL A 167 -1.76 -4.41 13.42
CA VAL A 167 -2.42 -4.39 14.74
C VAL A 167 -3.37 -3.19 14.87
N ALA A 168 -2.92 -2.00 14.44
CA ALA A 168 -3.71 -0.78 14.53
C ALA A 168 -4.96 -0.84 13.64
N VAL A 169 -4.82 -1.20 12.35
CA VAL A 169 -5.92 -1.18 11.39
C VAL A 169 -6.90 -2.33 11.65
N VAL A 170 -6.42 -3.56 11.90
CA VAL A 170 -7.29 -4.70 12.19
C VAL A 170 -7.99 -4.50 13.55
N GLY A 171 -7.27 -4.01 14.56
CA GLY A 171 -7.83 -3.69 15.86
C GLY A 171 -8.89 -2.57 15.79
N ALA A 172 -8.62 -1.50 15.04
CA ALA A 172 -9.59 -0.45 14.78
C ALA A 172 -10.80 -0.98 14.00
N GLY A 173 -10.57 -1.75 12.94
CA GLY A 173 -11.62 -2.34 12.10
C GLY A 173 -12.57 -3.27 12.86
N ALA A 174 -12.04 -4.03 13.83
CA ALA A 174 -12.86 -4.89 14.69
C ALA A 174 -13.78 -4.10 15.62
N TRP A 175 -13.38 -2.88 16.01
CA TRP A 175 -14.14 -2.05 16.96
C TRP A 175 -15.02 -0.99 16.31
N VAL A 176 -14.76 -0.61 15.08
CA VAL A 176 -15.39 0.58 14.51
C VAL A 176 -16.08 0.33 13.19
N ARG A 177 -17.41 0.36 13.23
CA ARG A 177 -18.28 0.36 12.01
C ARG A 177 -18.38 1.74 11.32
N LYS A 178 -17.76 2.80 11.83
CA LYS A 178 -17.93 4.18 11.34
C LYS A 178 -16.68 5.06 11.07
N PRO A 179 -15.41 4.72 11.31
CA PRO A 179 -14.31 5.65 11.13
C PRO A 179 -13.61 5.61 9.77
N LEU A 180 -13.91 4.67 8.89
CA LEU A 180 -13.35 4.65 7.52
C LEU A 180 -13.52 6.02 6.81
N ALA A 181 -14.65 6.71 7.06
CA ALA A 181 -14.94 8.03 6.50
C ALA A 181 -14.04 9.18 7.00
N ARG A 182 -13.19 8.96 8.01
CA ARG A 182 -12.35 10.00 8.61
C ARG A 182 -10.87 9.91 8.23
N VAL A 183 -10.46 8.86 7.52
CA VAL A 183 -9.07 8.69 7.11
C VAL A 183 -8.79 9.62 5.93
N PRO A 184 -7.79 10.52 6.02
CA PRO A 184 -7.42 11.40 4.91
C PRO A 184 -6.56 10.64 3.87
N GLU A 185 -7.15 9.65 3.21
CA GLU A 185 -6.45 8.72 2.32
C GLU A 185 -5.73 9.41 1.16
N THR A 186 -6.35 10.46 0.59
CA THR A 186 -5.73 11.20 -0.52
C THR A 186 -4.42 11.83 -0.09
N GLU A 187 -4.37 12.44 1.10
CA GLU A 187 -3.19 13.06 1.69
C GLU A 187 -2.15 12.00 2.08
N LEU A 188 -2.60 10.89 2.64
CA LEU A 188 -1.71 9.77 3.00
C LEU A 188 -1.10 9.13 1.74
N LYS A 189 -1.90 8.81 0.73
CA LYS A 189 -1.40 8.26 -0.55
C LYS A 189 -0.43 9.22 -1.25
N TRP A 190 -0.70 10.54 -1.22
CA TRP A 190 0.25 11.52 -1.70
C TRP A 190 1.57 11.47 -0.92
N GLY A 191 1.51 11.46 0.42
CA GLY A 191 2.69 11.39 1.28
C GLY A 191 3.49 10.10 1.08
N VAL A 192 2.81 8.96 1.01
CA VAL A 192 3.44 7.66 0.70
C VAL A 192 4.04 7.69 -0.71
N GLY A 193 3.34 8.25 -1.70
CA GLY A 193 3.88 8.42 -3.05
C GLY A 193 5.17 9.23 -3.09
N VAL A 194 5.27 10.32 -2.30
CA VAL A 194 6.52 11.07 -2.10
C VAL A 194 7.61 10.18 -1.52
N LEU A 195 7.31 9.43 -0.45
CA LEU A 195 8.29 8.56 0.22
C LEU A 195 8.76 7.43 -0.69
N LEU A 196 7.84 6.69 -1.32
CA LEU A 196 8.20 5.57 -2.20
C LEU A 196 8.99 6.03 -3.42
N SER A 197 8.61 7.17 -4.05
CA SER A 197 9.37 7.74 -5.16
C SER A 197 10.78 8.12 -4.74
N SER A 198 10.92 8.71 -3.55
CA SER A 198 12.21 9.10 -3.00
C SER A 198 13.10 7.90 -2.70
N PHE A 199 12.56 6.88 -2.06
CA PHE A 199 13.28 5.63 -1.84
C PHE A 199 13.60 4.94 -3.16
N GLY A 200 12.68 4.98 -4.14
CA GLY A 200 12.90 4.42 -5.46
C GLY A 200 14.10 5.03 -6.16
N VAL A 201 14.19 6.37 -6.21
CA VAL A 201 15.36 7.08 -6.78
C VAL A 201 16.62 6.77 -6.00
N PHE A 202 16.54 6.78 -4.66
CA PHE A 202 17.68 6.51 -3.80
C PHE A 202 18.27 5.12 -4.06
N PHE A 203 17.44 4.06 -4.04
CA PHE A 203 17.90 2.69 -4.27
C PHE A 203 18.36 2.43 -5.69
N LEU A 204 17.64 2.97 -6.67
CA LEU A 204 18.01 2.83 -8.06
C LEU A 204 19.42 3.38 -8.30
N ALA A 205 19.72 4.55 -7.78
CA ALA A 205 21.02 5.18 -7.90
C ALA A 205 22.11 4.41 -7.14
N GLU A 206 21.84 3.95 -5.89
CA GLU A 206 22.78 3.11 -5.14
C GLU A 206 23.09 1.80 -5.89
N GLY A 207 22.08 1.15 -6.46
CA GLY A 207 22.28 -0.07 -7.25
C GLY A 207 23.07 0.16 -8.54
N LEU A 208 23.08 1.39 -9.04
CA LEU A 208 23.93 1.86 -10.15
C LEU A 208 25.28 2.43 -9.69
N HIS A 209 25.67 2.20 -8.42
CA HIS A 209 26.93 2.66 -7.83
C HIS A 209 27.09 4.18 -7.74
N VAL A 210 25.97 4.91 -7.68
CA VAL A 210 26.00 6.36 -7.45
C VAL A 210 26.19 6.61 -5.95
N GLU A 211 27.25 7.33 -5.60
CA GLU A 211 27.51 7.77 -4.22
C GLU A 211 26.69 9.01 -3.87
N TRP A 212 25.84 8.90 -2.86
CA TRP A 212 25.03 10.02 -2.41
C TRP A 212 25.77 10.93 -1.44
N PRO A 213 25.79 12.25 -1.66
CA PRO A 213 26.28 13.19 -0.66
C PRO A 213 25.49 13.06 0.64
N GLY A 214 26.18 12.79 1.75
CA GLY A 214 25.53 12.57 3.04
C GLY A 214 24.94 11.17 3.25
N SER A 215 25.32 10.21 2.39
CA SER A 215 24.88 8.79 2.49
C SER A 215 23.35 8.67 2.63
N ASP A 216 22.85 7.93 3.62
CA ASP A 216 21.43 7.73 3.90
C ASP A 216 20.61 9.03 4.11
N ALA A 217 21.26 10.13 4.50
CA ALA A 217 20.59 11.42 4.65
C ALA A 217 20.12 12.01 3.31
N ALA A 218 20.62 11.50 2.19
CA ALA A 218 20.19 11.88 0.87
C ALA A 218 18.69 11.71 0.65
N VAL A 219 18.08 10.69 1.26
CA VAL A 219 16.64 10.48 1.18
C VAL A 219 15.85 11.72 1.60
N LEU A 220 16.32 12.48 2.59
CA LEU A 220 15.62 13.66 3.09
C LEU A 220 15.52 14.79 2.05
N TYR A 221 16.59 15.07 1.33
CA TYR A 221 16.53 16.11 0.29
C TYR A 221 15.80 15.63 -0.96
N ILE A 222 15.82 14.32 -1.27
CA ILE A 222 15.01 13.74 -2.34
C ILE A 222 13.52 13.86 -1.98
N VAL A 223 13.13 13.52 -0.74
CA VAL A 223 11.76 13.71 -0.23
C VAL A 223 11.35 15.18 -0.33
N ALA A 224 12.20 16.09 0.11
CA ALA A 224 11.92 17.53 0.01
C ALA A 224 11.72 17.97 -1.45
N ALA A 225 12.53 17.46 -2.38
CA ALA A 225 12.40 17.78 -3.80
C ALA A 225 11.08 17.25 -4.39
N PHE A 226 10.72 15.96 -4.16
CA PHE A 226 9.45 15.42 -4.64
C PHE A 226 8.26 16.14 -4.01
N ALA A 227 8.29 16.42 -2.72
CA ALA A 227 7.25 17.18 -2.03
C ALA A 227 7.10 18.60 -2.62
N ALA A 228 8.20 19.33 -2.83
CA ALA A 228 8.16 20.67 -3.39
C ALA A 228 7.62 20.70 -4.82
N VAL A 229 8.11 19.79 -5.68
CA VAL A 229 7.66 19.70 -7.08
C VAL A 229 6.18 19.33 -7.16
N SER A 230 5.74 18.35 -6.38
CA SER A 230 4.34 17.93 -6.39
C SER A 230 3.41 19.01 -5.82
N GLN A 231 3.81 19.71 -4.77
CA GLN A 231 3.06 20.86 -4.24
C GLN A 231 2.93 22.01 -5.28
N LEU A 232 4.01 22.30 -6.00
CA LEU A 232 3.97 23.27 -7.08
C LEU A 232 2.99 22.85 -8.19
N GLN A 233 2.98 21.56 -8.54
CA GLN A 233 2.04 21.02 -9.52
C GLN A 233 0.59 21.10 -9.04
N ILE A 234 0.32 20.76 -7.76
CA ILE A 234 -1.01 20.89 -7.15
C ILE A 234 -1.51 22.34 -7.29
N HIS A 235 -0.68 23.31 -6.92
CA HIS A 235 -1.06 24.74 -7.01
C HIS A 235 -1.29 25.20 -8.45
N ARG A 236 -0.48 24.75 -9.41
CA ARG A 236 -0.67 25.09 -10.84
C ARG A 236 -1.94 24.49 -11.40
N LEU A 237 -2.18 23.22 -11.13
CA LEU A 237 -3.37 22.51 -11.62
C LEU A 237 -4.67 23.01 -10.97
N ALA A 238 -4.63 23.41 -9.70
CA ALA A 238 -5.80 23.98 -9.02
C ALA A 238 -6.21 25.37 -9.56
N ARG A 239 -5.29 26.09 -10.23
CA ARG A 239 -5.53 27.43 -10.80
C ARG A 239 -5.92 27.39 -12.29
N ALA A 240 -5.60 26.31 -12.98
CA ALA A 240 -5.92 26.12 -14.40
C ALA A 240 -7.30 25.49 -14.60
#